data_908bb41d4173e6c857943018c5433731
#
_entry.id   908bb41d4173e6c857943018c5433731
#
_cell.length_a   1.000
_cell.length_b   1.000
_cell.length_c   1.000
_cell.angle_alpha   90.00
_cell.angle_beta   90.00
_cell.angle_gamma   90.00
#
_symmetry.space_group_name_H-M   'P 1'
#
loop_
_entity.id
_entity.type
_entity.pdbx_description
1 polymer ?
#
loop_
_entity_poly.entity_id
_entity_poly.type
_entity_poly.pdbx_seq_one_letter_code
_entity_poly.pdbx_strand_id
1 'polypeptide(L)'
;MSDPAQALGQGDVMTIQEVLLPLFLEVILTFVLLFWLAPLRGSDFSSGVTRPENVALREPNWSKRSLQVAYSYSNQFELPVLFYVLTILAWVTRHADLIFVVLAWVFVIFRYLQAFVHVTSNQVRLRGAFFGVSALVLAIMWIIYMIEILTAPWV
;
A
#
# COMPACT_ATOMS: atom_id res chain seq x y z
N MET A 1 19.81 21.57 37.27
CA MET A 1 18.89 20.57 37.86
C MET A 1 17.69 20.50 36.93
N SER A 2 17.70 19.57 36.01
CA SER A 2 16.61 19.34 35.05
C SER A 2 15.46 18.64 35.78
N ASP A 3 14.26 19.18 35.65
CA ASP A 3 13.03 18.72 36.29
C ASP A 3 12.71 17.28 35.83
N PRO A 4 12.66 16.28 36.74
CA PRO A 4 12.31 14.91 36.36
C PRO A 4 10.88 14.74 35.86
N ALA A 5 10.01 15.74 36.02
CA ALA A 5 8.63 15.74 35.51
C ALA A 5 8.55 15.93 33.96
N GLN A 6 9.61 16.47 33.33
CA GLN A 6 9.68 16.62 31.88
C GLN A 6 10.10 15.34 31.14
N ALA A 7 10.59 14.32 31.84
CA ALA A 7 11.06 13.07 31.26
C ALA A 7 9.94 12.02 31.03
N LEU A 8 8.74 12.21 31.57
CA LEU A 8 7.65 11.23 31.55
C LEU A 8 6.54 11.53 30.49
N GLY A 9 6.74 12.54 29.64
CA GLY A 9 5.72 12.97 28.67
C GLY A 9 6.14 13.02 27.21
N GLN A 10 7.36 12.60 26.88
CA GLN A 10 7.76 12.39 25.48
C GLN A 10 7.58 10.92 25.15
N GLY A 11 6.33 10.50 24.87
CA GLY A 11 6.13 9.35 24.01
C GLY A 11 6.93 9.60 22.74
N ASP A 12 7.73 8.61 22.30
CA ASP A 12 8.64 8.71 21.17
C ASP A 12 7.88 9.22 19.95
N VAL A 13 7.91 10.53 19.73
CA VAL A 13 7.33 11.17 18.53
C VAL A 13 8.20 10.72 17.38
N MET A 14 7.64 9.84 16.53
CA MET A 14 8.33 9.33 15.35
C MET A 14 8.69 10.49 14.41
N THR A 15 9.82 10.37 13.77
CA THR A 15 10.25 11.35 12.76
C THR A 15 9.39 11.24 11.49
N ILE A 16 9.26 12.32 10.74
CA ILE A 16 8.52 12.31 9.47
C ILE A 16 9.08 11.27 8.49
N GLN A 17 10.38 11.05 8.51
CA GLN A 17 11.04 10.05 7.68
C GLN A 17 10.60 8.63 8.03
N GLU A 18 10.52 8.29 9.31
CA GLU A 18 10.09 6.98 9.77
C GLU A 18 8.63 6.68 9.41
N VAL A 19 7.77 7.69 9.48
CA VAL A 19 6.35 7.56 9.14
C VAL A 19 6.13 7.47 7.63
N LEU A 20 6.86 8.26 6.83
CA LEU A 20 6.66 8.32 5.38
C LEU A 20 7.43 7.25 4.60
N LEU A 21 8.48 6.65 5.16
CA LEU A 21 9.28 5.65 4.44
C LEU A 21 8.45 4.44 3.97
N PRO A 22 7.58 3.82 4.79
CA PRO A 22 6.69 2.76 4.31
C PRO A 22 5.78 3.22 3.16
N LEU A 23 5.23 4.44 3.24
CA LEU A 23 4.40 5.03 2.19
C LEU A 23 5.20 5.21 0.89
N PHE A 24 6.42 5.70 0.95
CA PHE A 24 7.26 5.87 -0.25
C PHE A 24 7.55 4.54 -0.92
N LEU A 25 7.79 3.47 -0.15
CA LEU A 25 7.99 2.15 -0.72
C LEU A 25 6.74 1.64 -1.44
N GLU A 26 5.54 1.88 -0.91
CA GLU A 26 4.30 1.50 -1.59
C GLU A 26 4.09 2.28 -2.89
N VAL A 27 4.43 3.57 -2.90
CA VAL A 27 4.44 4.38 -4.13
C VAL A 27 5.46 3.85 -5.15
N ILE A 28 6.66 3.47 -4.70
CA ILE A 28 7.68 2.86 -5.57
C ILE A 28 7.16 1.57 -6.20
N LEU A 29 6.51 0.70 -5.42
CA LEU A 29 5.90 -0.53 -5.94
C LEU A 29 4.90 -0.23 -7.06
N THR A 30 4.06 0.78 -6.86
CA THR A 30 3.08 1.21 -7.87
C THR A 30 3.77 1.64 -9.18
N PHE A 31 4.83 2.46 -9.10
CA PHE A 31 5.57 2.88 -10.28
C PHE A 31 6.35 1.74 -10.95
N VAL A 32 6.93 0.83 -10.19
CA VAL A 32 7.60 -0.37 -10.72
C VAL A 32 6.63 -1.19 -11.56
N LEU A 33 5.41 -1.43 -11.05
CA LEU A 33 4.38 -2.17 -11.78
C LEU A 33 3.90 -1.41 -13.02
N LEU A 34 3.73 -0.09 -12.94
CA LEU A 34 3.36 0.76 -14.06
C LEU A 34 4.39 0.72 -15.20
N PHE A 35 5.67 0.94 -14.85
CA PHE A 35 6.75 0.94 -15.84
C PHE A 35 7.03 -0.46 -16.39
N TRP A 36 6.68 -1.51 -15.68
CA TRP A 36 6.72 -2.87 -16.20
C TRP A 36 5.55 -3.17 -17.14
N LEU A 37 4.37 -2.68 -16.83
CA LEU A 37 3.16 -2.89 -17.65
C LEU A 37 3.26 -2.21 -19.02
N ALA A 38 3.81 -1.01 -19.08
CA ALA A 38 3.86 -0.22 -20.31
C ALA A 38 4.55 -0.94 -21.49
N PRO A 39 5.79 -1.47 -21.35
CA PRO A 39 6.43 -2.19 -22.45
C PRO A 39 5.74 -3.52 -22.77
N LEU A 40 5.12 -4.21 -21.82
CA LEU A 40 4.35 -5.43 -22.08
C LEU A 40 3.16 -5.15 -22.99
N ARG A 41 2.40 -4.08 -22.71
CA ARG A 41 1.29 -3.67 -23.58
C ARG A 41 1.77 -3.21 -24.97
N GLY A 42 2.88 -2.49 -25.03
CA GLY A 42 3.53 -2.13 -26.29
C GLY A 42 3.91 -3.35 -27.13
N SER A 43 4.46 -4.37 -26.50
CA SER A 43 4.79 -5.65 -27.13
C SER A 43 3.55 -6.39 -27.63
N ASP A 44 2.45 -6.42 -26.87
CA ASP A 44 1.20 -7.07 -27.26
C ASP A 44 0.59 -6.40 -28.51
N PHE A 45 0.70 -5.09 -28.66
CA PHE A 45 0.28 -4.37 -29.86
C PHE A 45 1.22 -4.66 -31.06
N SER A 46 2.53 -4.55 -30.86
CA SER A 46 3.50 -4.72 -31.94
C SER A 46 3.54 -6.15 -32.48
N SER A 47 3.25 -7.15 -31.65
CA SER A 47 3.17 -8.55 -32.04
C SER A 47 1.80 -8.97 -32.62
N GLY A 48 0.81 -8.06 -32.62
CA GLY A 48 -0.53 -8.34 -33.09
C GLY A 48 -1.38 -9.23 -32.18
N VAL A 49 -0.90 -9.55 -30.97
CA VAL A 49 -1.67 -10.29 -29.95
C VAL A 49 -2.92 -9.52 -29.55
N THR A 50 -2.82 -8.20 -29.50
CA THR A 50 -3.92 -7.31 -29.13
C THR A 50 -4.10 -6.24 -30.20
N ARG A 51 -5.37 -5.89 -30.50
CA ARG A 51 -5.71 -4.75 -31.33
C ARG A 51 -6.39 -3.67 -30.49
N PRO A 52 -6.20 -2.36 -30.80
CA PRO A 52 -6.80 -1.28 -30.03
C PRO A 52 -8.31 -1.40 -29.86
N GLU A 53 -9.01 -1.86 -30.89
CA GLU A 53 -10.47 -2.02 -30.92
C GLU A 53 -10.96 -3.07 -29.90
N ASN A 54 -10.12 -4.08 -29.62
CA ASN A 54 -10.46 -5.20 -28.75
C ASN A 54 -10.25 -4.90 -27.26
N VAL A 55 -9.75 -3.72 -26.92
CA VAL A 55 -9.43 -3.33 -25.52
C VAL A 55 -9.91 -1.93 -25.17
N ALA A 56 -10.69 -1.30 -26.06
CA ALA A 56 -11.16 0.07 -25.92
C ALA A 56 -12.03 0.29 -24.67
N LEU A 57 -12.82 -0.72 -24.29
CA LEU A 57 -13.71 -0.70 -23.13
C LEU A 57 -13.17 -1.53 -21.94
N ARG A 58 -11.85 -1.71 -21.86
CA ARG A 58 -11.15 -2.50 -20.83
C ARG A 58 -11.38 -4.01 -20.91
N GLU A 59 -11.72 -4.53 -22.09
CA GLU A 59 -11.83 -5.97 -22.30
C GLU A 59 -10.47 -6.66 -22.02
N PRO A 60 -10.47 -7.88 -21.47
CA PRO A 60 -9.25 -8.58 -21.07
C PRO A 60 -8.52 -9.25 -22.24
N ASN A 61 -8.50 -8.62 -23.44
CA ASN A 61 -7.90 -9.15 -24.66
C ASN A 61 -6.41 -8.83 -24.79
N TRP A 62 -5.67 -9.01 -23.67
CA TRP A 62 -4.25 -8.86 -23.58
C TRP A 62 -3.55 -10.20 -23.38
N SER A 63 -2.26 -10.27 -23.59
CA SER A 63 -1.49 -11.45 -23.23
C SER A 63 -1.64 -11.77 -21.75
N LYS A 64 -1.52 -13.06 -21.39
CA LYS A 64 -1.61 -13.52 -20.00
C LYS A 64 -0.64 -12.77 -19.09
N ARG A 65 0.56 -12.44 -19.60
CA ARG A 65 1.58 -11.71 -18.83
C ARG A 65 1.17 -10.26 -18.57
N SER A 66 0.68 -9.58 -19.61
CA SER A 66 0.16 -8.21 -19.48
C SER A 66 -1.01 -8.12 -18.51
N LEU A 67 -1.94 -9.06 -18.55
CA LEU A 67 -3.07 -9.13 -17.60
C LEU A 67 -2.58 -9.33 -16.17
N GLN A 68 -1.62 -10.23 -15.97
CA GLN A 68 -1.07 -10.54 -14.64
C GLN A 68 -0.45 -9.30 -13.98
N VAL A 69 0.36 -8.55 -14.73
CA VAL A 69 0.97 -7.30 -14.22
C VAL A 69 -0.07 -6.19 -14.08
N ALA A 70 -1.02 -6.09 -15.03
CA ALA A 70 -2.10 -5.10 -14.97
C ALA A 70 -2.98 -5.27 -13.73
N TYR A 71 -3.36 -6.48 -13.37
CA TYR A 71 -4.15 -6.73 -12.17
C TYR A 71 -3.34 -6.48 -10.89
N SER A 72 -2.04 -6.79 -10.88
CA SER A 72 -1.18 -6.42 -9.76
C SER A 72 -1.06 -4.90 -9.59
N TYR A 73 -0.97 -4.16 -10.70
CA TYR A 73 -0.99 -2.70 -10.71
C TYR A 73 -2.34 -2.14 -10.24
N SER A 74 -3.47 -2.69 -10.71
CA SER A 74 -4.80 -2.24 -10.27
C SER A 74 -5.01 -2.39 -8.77
N ASN A 75 -4.46 -3.44 -8.15
CA ASN A 75 -4.54 -3.66 -6.71
C ASN A 75 -3.82 -2.58 -5.88
N GLN A 76 -2.96 -1.75 -6.52
CA GLN A 76 -2.33 -0.62 -5.83
C GLN A 76 -3.30 0.56 -5.62
N PHE A 77 -4.44 0.55 -6.27
CA PHE A 77 -5.49 1.56 -6.12
C PHE A 77 -6.67 1.10 -5.26
N GLU A 78 -6.51 -0.01 -4.55
CA GLU A 78 -7.48 -0.53 -3.58
C GLU A 78 -7.03 -0.19 -2.14
N LEU A 79 -6.48 -1.14 -1.41
CA LEU A 79 -6.02 -0.93 -0.02
C LEU A 79 -4.95 0.16 0.14
N PRO A 80 -3.95 0.30 -0.75
CA PRO A 80 -2.92 1.34 -0.59
C PRO A 80 -3.48 2.76 -0.55
N VAL A 81 -4.59 3.06 -1.24
CA VAL A 81 -5.22 4.39 -1.18
C VAL A 81 -5.67 4.71 0.25
N LEU A 82 -6.30 3.75 0.94
CA LEU A 82 -6.70 3.89 2.35
C LEU A 82 -5.49 4.00 3.28
N PHE A 83 -4.39 3.33 2.96
CA PHE A 83 -3.14 3.43 3.70
C PHE A 83 -2.50 4.81 3.55
N TYR A 84 -2.48 5.38 2.33
CA TYR A 84 -1.95 6.74 2.10
C TYR A 84 -2.75 7.78 2.88
N VAL A 85 -4.08 7.70 2.81
CA VAL A 85 -4.97 8.62 3.56
C VAL A 85 -4.70 8.52 5.06
N LEU A 86 -4.66 7.30 5.60
CA LEU A 86 -4.43 7.08 7.02
C LEU A 86 -3.06 7.61 7.47
N THR A 87 -2.00 7.36 6.69
CA THR A 87 -0.64 7.82 7.01
C THR A 87 -0.57 9.35 7.08
N ILE A 88 -1.20 10.04 6.11
CA ILE A 88 -1.27 11.50 6.09
C ILE A 88 -2.07 12.03 7.29
N LEU A 89 -3.23 11.44 7.58
CA LEU A 89 -4.06 11.82 8.71
C LEU A 89 -3.33 11.61 10.04
N ALA A 90 -2.73 10.45 10.25
CA ALA A 90 -1.99 10.14 11.48
C ALA A 90 -0.82 11.12 11.70
N TRP A 91 -0.10 11.48 10.63
CA TRP A 91 0.95 12.48 10.70
C TRP A 91 0.42 13.88 11.05
N VAL A 92 -0.61 14.36 10.35
CA VAL A 92 -1.17 15.71 10.54
C VAL A 92 -1.78 15.87 11.93
N THR A 93 -2.42 14.82 12.45
CA THR A 93 -3.05 14.82 13.78
C THR A 93 -2.09 14.42 14.90
N ARG A 94 -0.81 14.13 14.60
CA ARG A 94 0.24 13.71 15.55
C ARG A 94 -0.07 12.39 16.29
N HIS A 95 -0.76 11.47 15.61
CA HIS A 95 -1.06 10.12 16.11
C HIS A 95 -0.21 9.03 15.40
N ALA A 96 0.90 9.42 14.76
CA ALA A 96 1.84 8.49 14.15
C ALA A 96 2.91 8.07 15.18
N ASP A 97 2.55 7.14 16.04
CA ASP A 97 3.42 6.55 17.07
C ASP A 97 4.23 5.35 16.56
N LEU A 98 4.99 4.71 17.42
CA LEU A 98 5.77 3.52 17.09
C LEU A 98 4.88 2.36 16.63
N ILE A 99 3.70 2.17 17.24
CA ILE A 99 2.77 1.09 16.87
C ILE A 99 2.29 1.31 15.44
N PHE A 100 1.92 2.56 15.10
CA PHE A 100 1.56 2.95 13.75
C PHE A 100 2.65 2.59 12.74
N VAL A 101 3.90 2.98 13.00
CA VAL A 101 5.04 2.74 12.10
C VAL A 101 5.30 1.25 11.92
N VAL A 102 5.26 0.46 12.99
CA VAL A 102 5.42 -1.01 12.90
C VAL A 102 4.32 -1.64 12.05
N LEU A 103 3.06 -1.27 12.27
CA LEU A 103 1.95 -1.78 11.46
C LEU A 103 2.03 -1.33 9.99
N ALA A 104 2.49 -0.11 9.73
CA ALA A 104 2.74 0.39 8.38
C ALA A 104 3.78 -0.46 7.63
N TRP A 105 4.89 -0.83 8.30
CA TRP A 105 5.88 -1.74 7.74
C TRP A 105 5.31 -3.13 7.46
N VAL A 106 4.54 -3.70 8.39
CA VAL A 106 3.88 -4.99 8.18
C VAL A 106 2.95 -4.92 6.97
N PHE A 107 2.13 -3.88 6.85
CA PHE A 107 1.27 -3.66 5.69
C PHE A 107 2.07 -3.69 4.39
N VAL A 108 3.09 -2.86 4.27
CA VAL A 108 3.90 -2.73 3.04
C VAL A 108 4.61 -4.04 2.69
N ILE A 109 5.19 -4.73 3.66
CA ILE A 109 5.83 -6.04 3.43
C ILE A 109 4.84 -7.03 2.80
N PHE A 110 3.62 -7.15 3.35
CA PHE A 110 2.61 -8.05 2.80
C PHE A 110 2.10 -7.60 1.43
N ARG A 111 2.06 -6.30 1.13
CA ARG A 111 1.77 -5.77 -0.21
C ARG A 111 2.84 -6.17 -1.23
N TYR A 112 4.11 -6.06 -0.87
CA TYR A 112 5.22 -6.51 -1.73
C TYR A 112 5.18 -8.02 -1.98
N LEU A 113 4.95 -8.83 -0.95
CA LEU A 113 4.81 -10.28 -1.08
C LEU A 113 3.62 -10.66 -1.98
N GLN A 114 2.48 -9.99 -1.80
CA GLN A 114 1.30 -10.19 -2.63
C GLN A 114 1.57 -9.82 -4.10
N ALA A 115 2.19 -8.66 -4.36
CA ALA A 115 2.54 -8.23 -5.71
C ALA A 115 3.55 -9.19 -6.35
N PHE A 116 4.58 -9.62 -5.62
CA PHE A 116 5.58 -10.57 -6.11
C PHE A 116 4.95 -11.92 -6.51
N VAL A 117 4.11 -12.50 -5.66
CA VAL A 117 3.39 -13.74 -6.00
C VAL A 117 2.47 -13.51 -7.20
N HIS A 118 1.80 -12.36 -7.26
CA HIS A 118 0.88 -12.04 -8.34
C HIS A 118 1.58 -11.97 -9.70
N VAL A 119 2.75 -11.33 -9.78
CA VAL A 119 3.48 -11.18 -11.04
C VAL A 119 4.39 -12.38 -11.39
N THR A 120 4.57 -13.34 -10.49
CA THR A 120 5.39 -14.54 -10.71
C THR A 120 4.54 -15.79 -10.86
N SER A 121 4.31 -16.53 -9.78
CA SER A 121 3.59 -17.80 -9.76
C SER A 121 2.08 -17.66 -9.94
N ASN A 122 1.54 -16.49 -9.62
CA ASN A 122 0.11 -16.17 -9.64
C ASN A 122 -0.78 -17.18 -8.87
N GLN A 123 -0.24 -17.78 -7.81
CA GLN A 123 -0.99 -18.71 -6.97
C GLN A 123 -2.11 -17.96 -6.22
N VAL A 124 -3.36 -18.18 -6.64
CA VAL A 124 -4.53 -17.43 -6.15
C VAL A 124 -4.68 -17.51 -4.62
N ARG A 125 -4.46 -18.70 -4.03
CA ARG A 125 -4.58 -18.88 -2.58
C ARG A 125 -3.53 -18.07 -1.81
N LEU A 126 -2.28 -18.10 -2.27
CA LEU A 126 -1.16 -17.43 -1.60
C LEU A 126 -1.26 -15.91 -1.70
N ARG A 127 -1.53 -15.38 -2.92
CA ARG A 127 -1.73 -13.95 -3.09
C ARG A 127 -2.94 -13.43 -2.33
N GLY A 128 -4.03 -14.24 -2.25
CA GLY A 128 -5.23 -13.93 -1.47
C GLY A 128 -4.94 -13.90 0.04
N ALA A 129 -4.11 -14.82 0.54
CA ALA A 129 -3.68 -14.81 1.94
C ALA A 129 -2.90 -13.55 2.29
N PHE A 130 -1.90 -13.16 1.47
CA PHE A 130 -1.14 -11.93 1.69
C PHE A 130 -1.99 -10.67 1.59
N PHE A 131 -2.94 -10.63 0.64
CA PHE A 131 -3.92 -9.56 0.56
C PHE A 131 -4.78 -9.49 1.83
N GLY A 132 -5.29 -10.62 2.29
CA GLY A 132 -6.12 -10.70 3.51
C GLY A 132 -5.38 -10.22 4.76
N VAL A 133 -4.09 -10.60 4.92
CA VAL A 133 -3.28 -10.11 6.04
C VAL A 133 -3.06 -8.60 5.95
N SER A 134 -2.72 -8.07 4.77
CA SER A 134 -2.55 -6.61 4.61
C SER A 134 -3.85 -5.85 4.86
N ALA A 135 -5.00 -6.39 4.43
CA ALA A 135 -6.31 -5.80 4.70
C ALA A 135 -6.64 -5.79 6.20
N LEU A 136 -6.35 -6.89 6.91
CA LEU A 136 -6.56 -6.97 8.36
C LEU A 136 -5.68 -5.97 9.10
N VAL A 137 -4.38 -5.88 8.75
CA VAL A 137 -3.46 -4.93 9.37
C VAL A 137 -3.95 -3.49 9.15
N LEU A 138 -4.35 -3.14 7.93
CA LEU A 138 -4.86 -1.81 7.63
C LEU A 138 -6.16 -1.51 8.38
N ALA A 139 -7.06 -2.49 8.51
CA ALA A 139 -8.28 -2.33 9.29
C ALA A 139 -7.97 -2.08 10.79
N ILE A 140 -7.01 -2.80 11.36
CA ILE A 140 -6.54 -2.58 12.74
C ILE A 140 -5.98 -1.16 12.89
N MET A 141 -5.13 -0.70 11.96
CA MET A 141 -4.59 0.67 11.97
C MET A 141 -5.70 1.71 11.96
N TRP A 142 -6.73 1.55 11.11
CA TRP A 142 -7.88 2.45 11.07
C TRP A 142 -8.70 2.42 12.35
N ILE A 143 -8.91 1.25 12.96
CA ILE A 143 -9.65 1.13 14.23
C ILE A 143 -8.90 1.85 15.35
N ILE A 144 -7.60 1.63 15.49
CA ILE A 144 -6.76 2.31 16.48
C ILE A 144 -6.87 3.83 16.30
N TYR A 145 -6.62 4.32 15.08
CA TYR A 145 -6.68 5.74 14.76
C TYR A 145 -8.06 6.36 15.05
N MET A 146 -9.16 5.69 14.67
CA MET A 146 -10.51 6.18 14.96
C MET A 146 -10.78 6.26 16.48
N ILE A 147 -10.34 5.27 17.24
CA ILE A 147 -10.50 5.29 18.70
C ILE A 147 -9.74 6.47 19.29
N GLU A 148 -8.48 6.67 18.90
CA GLU A 148 -7.63 7.77 19.39
C GLU A 148 -8.26 9.14 19.11
N ILE A 149 -8.75 9.37 17.88
CA ILE A 149 -9.38 10.63 17.50
C ILE A 149 -10.70 10.85 18.24
N LEU A 150 -11.54 9.82 18.37
CA LEU A 150 -12.87 9.94 18.99
C LEU A 150 -12.80 10.05 20.52
N THR A 151 -11.74 9.56 21.14
CA THR A 151 -11.52 9.65 22.59
C THR A 151 -10.63 10.82 23.01
N ALA A 152 -10.02 11.53 22.05
CA ALA A 152 -9.24 12.72 22.33
C ALA A 152 -10.12 13.80 23.00
N PRO A 153 -9.63 14.50 24.05
CA PRO A 153 -10.39 15.60 24.63
C PRO A 153 -10.62 16.71 23.59
N TRP A 154 -11.84 17.24 23.57
CA TRP A 154 -12.18 18.36 22.69
C TRP A 154 -11.35 19.59 23.07
N VAL A 155 -10.52 20.08 22.16
CA VAL A 155 -9.70 21.30 22.33
C VAL A 155 -10.43 22.48 21.72
#